data_5e84461418ff7ce7d5be31a135fbab1e
#
_entry.id   5e84461418ff7ce7d5be31a135fbab1e
#
_cell.length_a   1.000
_cell.length_b   1.000
_cell.length_c   1.000
_cell.angle_alpha   90.00
_cell.angle_beta   90.00
_cell.angle_gamma   90.00
#
_symmetry.space_group_name_H-M   'P 1'
#
loop_
_entity.id
_entity.type
_entity.pdbx_description
1 polymer ?
#
loop_
_entity_poly.entity_id
_entity_poly.type
_entity_poly.pdbx_seq_one_letter_code
_entity_poly.pdbx_strand_id
1 'polypeptide(L)'
;MSTPFSELNENLRANSRRWLVTGGAGFIGSHLIEHLLQHDQDVICLDNLSTGYASNLDALQVNLSTSQKERLKVTVGDLADYNVCVSAVKNVDYILHQGALGSVPLSIEDPITSHRSNVTGTLNLFTAAKNAGIKRVVYASSSSVYGDETSLPKIEDKTGNLLSPYAATKAISEVYANAFAHSYGMEFIGLRYFNVFGPRQDPDGPYAAVIPIWVKAMLQGKLVFINGDGETTRDFVYVADVVQANLLAASVSSLAEPSRAFNVAIGDQISLNQLFHQIRSALLRIRPDLNIADPVYQDFRSGDVRYSTADFSRVREELGFEPIHSVADGIDLAVQRYSENSG
;
A
#
# COMPACT_ATOMS: atom_id res chain seq x y z
N MET A 1 8.00 -14.83 -22.93
CA MET A 1 9.20 -14.09 -22.46
C MET A 1 9.03 -13.93 -20.95
N SER A 2 10.11 -14.10 -20.18
CA SER A 2 10.06 -13.82 -18.74
C SER A 2 9.88 -12.31 -18.51
N THR A 3 9.14 -11.96 -17.46
CA THR A 3 8.99 -10.55 -17.05
C THR A 3 10.04 -10.24 -15.95
N PRO A 4 10.43 -8.95 -15.76
CA PRO A 4 11.32 -8.59 -14.66
C PRO A 4 10.86 -9.13 -13.31
N PHE A 5 9.55 -9.17 -13.06
CA PHE A 5 9.00 -9.71 -11.82
C PHE A 5 9.10 -11.24 -11.72
N SER A 6 8.93 -11.98 -12.83
CA SER A 6 9.13 -13.44 -12.81
C SER A 6 10.59 -13.82 -12.56
N GLU A 7 11.53 -13.10 -13.18
CA GLU A 7 12.97 -13.28 -12.94
C GLU A 7 13.35 -12.94 -11.49
N LEU A 8 12.76 -11.89 -10.92
CA LEU A 8 12.95 -11.55 -9.52
C LEU A 8 12.45 -12.67 -8.60
N ASN A 9 11.28 -13.24 -8.86
CA ASN A 9 10.72 -14.33 -8.06
C ASN A 9 11.59 -15.60 -8.11
N GLU A 10 12.19 -15.91 -9.26
CA GLU A 10 13.17 -17.00 -9.38
C GLU A 10 14.43 -16.71 -8.56
N ASN A 11 14.93 -15.48 -8.62
CA ASN A 11 16.10 -15.05 -7.83
C ASN A 11 15.83 -15.12 -6.32
N LEU A 12 14.66 -14.67 -5.85
CA LEU A 12 14.27 -14.76 -4.45
C LEU A 12 14.29 -16.21 -3.95
N ARG A 13 13.75 -17.18 -4.72
CA ARG A 13 13.79 -18.60 -4.38
C ARG A 13 15.22 -19.18 -4.33
N ALA A 14 16.11 -18.69 -5.18
CA ALA A 14 17.50 -19.12 -5.23
C ALA A 14 18.38 -18.49 -4.13
N ASN A 15 18.02 -17.30 -3.65
CA ASN A 15 18.84 -16.49 -2.76
C ASN A 15 18.01 -15.93 -1.60
N SER A 16 18.00 -16.63 -0.47
CA SER A 16 17.33 -16.14 0.74
C SER A 16 18.01 -14.88 1.27
N ARG A 17 17.18 -13.87 1.64
CA ARG A 17 17.57 -12.59 2.24
C ARG A 17 16.72 -12.34 3.47
N ARG A 18 17.17 -11.41 4.30
CA ARG A 18 16.40 -10.99 5.47
C ARG A 18 15.76 -9.62 5.22
N TRP A 19 14.44 -9.60 5.32
CA TRP A 19 13.60 -8.44 5.05
C TRP A 19 12.99 -7.90 6.34
N LEU A 20 12.99 -6.59 6.50
CA LEU A 20 12.16 -5.91 7.50
C LEU A 20 10.93 -5.33 6.78
N VAL A 21 9.74 -5.76 7.19
CA VAL A 21 8.47 -5.17 6.78
C VAL A 21 7.87 -4.47 7.98
N THR A 22 7.82 -3.13 7.96
CA THR A 22 7.13 -2.36 9.00
C THR A 22 5.67 -2.13 8.59
N GLY A 23 4.76 -2.05 9.55
CA GLY A 23 3.33 -2.09 9.25
C GLY A 23 2.90 -3.44 8.67
N GLY A 24 3.60 -4.51 9.10
CA GLY A 24 3.44 -5.84 8.51
C GLY A 24 2.13 -6.54 8.87
N ALA A 25 1.44 -6.13 9.94
CA ALA A 25 0.10 -6.60 10.28
C ALA A 25 -1.01 -5.81 9.57
N GLY A 26 -0.65 -4.75 8.83
CA GLY A 26 -1.56 -3.97 8.01
C GLY A 26 -1.91 -4.64 6.69
N PHE A 27 -2.74 -3.95 5.90
CA PHE A 27 -3.22 -4.42 4.60
C PHE A 27 -2.06 -4.74 3.64
N ILE A 28 -1.29 -3.75 3.19
CA ILE A 28 -0.21 -3.94 2.21
C ILE A 28 0.93 -4.76 2.80
N GLY A 29 1.33 -4.46 4.05
CA GLY A 29 2.44 -5.15 4.73
C GLY A 29 2.24 -6.66 4.84
N SER A 30 1.02 -7.11 5.12
CA SER A 30 0.73 -8.54 5.22
C SER A 30 0.84 -9.26 3.86
N HIS A 31 0.50 -8.61 2.74
CA HIS A 31 0.69 -9.18 1.40
C HIS A 31 2.18 -9.26 1.01
N LEU A 32 2.98 -8.25 1.40
CA LEU A 32 4.44 -8.29 1.23
C LEU A 32 5.06 -9.47 2.00
N ILE A 33 4.67 -9.65 3.26
CA ILE A 33 5.13 -10.76 4.09
C ILE A 33 4.75 -12.11 3.46
N GLU A 34 3.49 -12.27 3.05
CA GLU A 34 3.01 -13.49 2.39
C GLU A 34 3.85 -13.85 1.18
N HIS A 35 4.04 -12.89 0.27
CA HIS A 35 4.82 -13.10 -0.94
C HIS A 35 6.28 -13.48 -0.63
N LEU A 36 6.92 -12.78 0.29
CA LEU A 36 8.29 -13.06 0.70
C LEU A 36 8.45 -14.46 1.29
N LEU A 37 7.53 -14.87 2.17
CA LEU A 37 7.55 -16.20 2.79
C LEU A 37 7.31 -17.31 1.76
N GLN A 38 6.40 -17.10 0.80
CA GLN A 38 6.16 -18.03 -0.31
C GLN A 38 7.39 -18.22 -1.23
N HIS A 39 8.34 -17.27 -1.16
CA HIS A 39 9.61 -17.31 -1.88
C HIS A 39 10.81 -17.57 -0.94
N ASP A 40 10.57 -18.25 0.19
CA ASP A 40 11.57 -18.73 1.15
C ASP A 40 12.49 -17.65 1.72
N GLN A 41 11.99 -16.41 1.85
CA GLN A 41 12.71 -15.29 2.45
C GLN A 41 12.54 -15.27 3.97
N ASP A 42 13.56 -14.75 4.70
CA ASP A 42 13.45 -14.49 6.14
C ASP A 42 12.81 -13.12 6.36
N VAL A 43 11.73 -13.06 7.14
CA VAL A 43 10.96 -11.83 7.31
C VAL A 43 10.85 -11.44 8.78
N ILE A 44 11.19 -10.18 9.08
CA ILE A 44 10.87 -9.52 10.34
C ILE A 44 9.66 -8.62 10.09
N CYS A 45 8.54 -8.91 10.75
CA CYS A 45 7.37 -8.05 10.82
C CYS A 45 7.53 -7.12 12.03
N LEU A 46 7.50 -5.80 11.83
CA LEU A 46 7.40 -4.82 12.90
C LEU A 46 6.08 -4.07 12.79
N ASP A 47 5.24 -4.17 13.81
CA ASP A 47 3.93 -3.50 13.86
C ASP A 47 3.56 -3.20 15.32
N ASN A 48 2.89 -2.09 15.59
CA ASN A 48 2.37 -1.76 16.92
C ASN A 48 0.90 -2.16 17.12
N LEU A 49 0.29 -2.75 16.08
CA LEU A 49 -1.10 -3.21 16.04
C LEU A 49 -2.14 -2.10 16.30
N SER A 50 -1.78 -0.84 16.05
CA SER A 50 -2.71 0.29 16.23
C SER A 50 -3.80 0.35 15.16
N THR A 51 -3.48 -0.06 13.93
CA THR A 51 -4.40 -0.16 12.79
C THR A 51 -4.22 -1.46 12.00
N GLY A 52 -3.16 -2.21 12.28
CA GLY A 52 -2.93 -3.56 11.79
C GLY A 52 -3.59 -4.59 12.71
N TYR A 53 -3.92 -5.75 12.15
CA TYR A 53 -4.58 -6.83 12.87
C TYR A 53 -3.68 -8.07 12.93
N ALA A 54 -3.53 -8.66 14.11
CA ALA A 54 -2.84 -9.95 14.28
C ALA A 54 -3.48 -11.04 13.39
N SER A 55 -4.79 -10.99 13.19
CA SER A 55 -5.52 -11.91 12.30
C SER A 55 -5.05 -11.86 10.84
N ASN A 56 -4.50 -10.74 10.36
CA ASN A 56 -3.89 -10.68 9.04
C ASN A 56 -2.63 -11.57 8.96
N LEU A 57 -1.84 -11.63 10.03
CA LEU A 57 -0.67 -12.50 10.13
C LEU A 57 -1.06 -13.96 10.33
N ASP A 58 -2.12 -14.24 11.10
CA ASP A 58 -2.64 -15.60 11.29
C ASP A 58 -3.18 -16.16 9.98
N ALA A 59 -3.88 -15.34 9.18
CA ALA A 59 -4.41 -15.74 7.88
C ALA A 59 -3.30 -16.16 6.89
N LEU A 60 -2.11 -15.60 6.98
CA LEU A 60 -0.97 -16.00 6.13
C LEU A 60 -0.54 -17.45 6.39
N GLN A 61 -0.67 -17.89 7.63
CA GLN A 61 -0.17 -19.20 8.05
C GLN A 61 -0.94 -20.36 7.41
N VAL A 62 -2.14 -20.13 6.90
CA VAL A 62 -2.99 -21.18 6.30
C VAL A 62 -2.33 -21.78 5.06
N ASN A 63 -1.69 -20.96 4.22
CA ASN A 63 -1.14 -21.35 2.92
C ASN A 63 0.39 -21.55 2.92
N LEU A 64 1.04 -21.50 4.07
CA LEU A 64 2.49 -21.63 4.19
C LEU A 64 2.88 -23.00 4.75
N SER A 65 3.98 -23.56 4.26
CA SER A 65 4.63 -24.74 4.83
C SER A 65 5.19 -24.43 6.24
N THR A 66 5.47 -25.45 7.03
CA THR A 66 6.08 -25.29 8.37
C THR A 66 7.40 -24.53 8.28
N SER A 67 8.27 -24.87 7.31
CA SER A 67 9.54 -24.19 7.12
C SER A 67 9.40 -22.71 6.74
N GLN A 68 8.38 -22.35 5.97
CA GLN A 68 8.09 -20.96 5.62
C GLN A 68 7.56 -20.16 6.84
N LYS A 69 6.73 -20.79 7.67
CA LYS A 69 6.23 -20.17 8.92
C LYS A 69 7.38 -19.84 9.89
N GLU A 70 8.36 -20.72 10.01
CA GLU A 70 9.53 -20.52 10.86
C GLU A 70 10.43 -19.35 10.44
N ARG A 71 10.29 -18.89 9.18
CA ARG A 71 11.02 -17.74 8.64
C ARG A 71 10.39 -16.38 9.00
N LEU A 72 9.21 -16.37 9.62
CA LEU A 72 8.53 -15.16 10.08
C LEU A 72 8.86 -14.88 11.55
N LYS A 73 9.46 -13.73 11.81
CA LYS A 73 9.61 -13.19 13.15
C LYS A 73 8.70 -11.99 13.33
N VAL A 74 7.71 -12.10 14.20
CA VAL A 74 6.83 -10.96 14.55
C VAL A 74 7.41 -10.21 15.76
N THR A 75 7.50 -8.90 15.63
CA THR A 75 7.91 -7.97 16.70
C THR A 75 6.82 -6.93 16.87
N VAL A 76 6.18 -6.92 18.04
CA VAL A 76 5.22 -5.87 18.38
C VAL A 76 5.99 -4.68 18.96
N GLY A 77 5.89 -3.52 18.30
CA GLY A 77 6.64 -2.33 18.72
C GLY A 77 6.29 -1.10 17.90
N ASP A 78 6.50 0.07 18.48
CA ASP A 78 6.20 1.37 17.89
C ASP A 78 7.45 1.96 17.21
N LEU A 79 7.33 2.34 15.94
CA LEU A 79 8.38 3.03 15.18
C LEU A 79 8.79 4.38 15.83
N ALA A 80 7.90 4.99 16.60
CA ALA A 80 8.22 6.19 17.37
C ALA A 80 9.21 5.94 18.53
N ASP A 81 9.46 4.67 18.88
CA ASP A 81 10.55 4.29 19.79
C ASP A 81 11.80 3.92 18.93
N TYR A 82 12.83 4.75 19.04
CA TYR A 82 14.07 4.56 18.30
C TYR A 82 14.75 3.22 18.63
N ASN A 83 14.70 2.74 19.88
CA ASN A 83 15.34 1.48 20.27
C ASN A 83 14.65 0.28 19.64
N VAL A 84 13.35 0.35 19.40
CA VAL A 84 12.60 -0.65 18.62
C VAL A 84 13.14 -0.70 17.18
N CYS A 85 13.30 0.46 16.54
CA CYS A 85 13.87 0.53 15.20
C CYS A 85 15.29 -0.05 15.14
N VAL A 86 16.17 0.32 16.08
CA VAL A 86 17.55 -0.21 16.19
C VAL A 86 17.56 -1.74 16.33
N SER A 87 16.62 -2.28 17.08
CA SER A 87 16.51 -3.73 17.26
C SER A 87 15.99 -4.44 16.01
N ALA A 88 15.04 -3.84 15.31
CA ALA A 88 14.41 -4.42 14.14
C ALA A 88 15.31 -4.47 12.91
N VAL A 89 16.23 -3.52 12.73
CA VAL A 89 17.12 -3.44 11.55
C VAL A 89 18.36 -4.34 11.65
N LYS A 90 18.54 -5.09 12.74
CA LYS A 90 19.74 -5.97 12.92
C LYS A 90 19.78 -7.09 11.91
N ASN A 91 20.90 -7.17 11.16
CA ASN A 91 21.14 -8.18 10.14
C ASN A 91 20.04 -8.23 9.05
N VAL A 92 19.47 -7.08 8.69
CA VAL A 92 18.47 -6.91 7.64
C VAL A 92 19.17 -6.51 6.34
N ASP A 93 18.79 -7.15 5.23
CA ASP A 93 19.30 -6.79 3.90
C ASP A 93 18.43 -5.71 3.25
N TYR A 94 17.09 -5.81 3.41
CA TYR A 94 16.13 -4.92 2.76
C TYR A 94 15.06 -4.43 3.74
N ILE A 95 14.64 -3.18 3.57
CA ILE A 95 13.53 -2.59 4.34
C ILE A 95 12.40 -2.22 3.39
N LEU A 96 11.19 -2.72 3.70
CA LEU A 96 9.91 -2.33 3.12
C LEU A 96 9.10 -1.60 4.19
N HIS A 97 9.12 -0.26 4.15
CA HIS A 97 8.50 0.57 5.18
C HIS A 97 7.07 0.94 4.81
N GLN A 98 6.10 0.19 5.35
CA GLN A 98 4.66 0.42 5.17
C GLN A 98 4.00 1.03 6.42
N GLY A 99 4.68 1.01 7.57
CA GLY A 99 4.15 1.45 8.85
C GLY A 99 3.81 2.94 8.87
N ALA A 100 2.52 3.26 8.90
CA ALA A 100 2.01 4.62 8.98
C ALA A 100 0.51 4.62 9.35
N LEU A 101 0.01 5.72 9.89
CA LEU A 101 -1.43 6.01 9.94
C LEU A 101 -1.86 6.57 8.58
N GLY A 102 -2.64 5.78 7.83
CA GLY A 102 -2.97 6.01 6.42
C GLY A 102 -4.25 6.83 6.16
N SER A 103 -4.80 7.52 7.16
CA SER A 103 -6.09 8.19 7.07
C SER A 103 -5.97 9.71 6.99
N VAL A 104 -6.49 10.31 5.91
CA VAL A 104 -6.59 11.78 5.78
C VAL A 104 -7.51 12.37 6.85
N PRO A 105 -8.75 11.88 7.05
CA PRO A 105 -9.62 12.43 8.10
C PRO A 105 -9.03 12.31 9.51
N LEU A 106 -8.46 11.15 9.87
CA LEU A 106 -7.80 10.99 11.17
C LEU A 106 -6.65 11.98 11.35
N SER A 107 -5.90 12.27 10.31
CA SER A 107 -4.79 13.23 10.40
C SER A 107 -5.26 14.67 10.62
N ILE A 108 -6.48 15.01 10.21
CA ILE A 108 -7.12 16.32 10.47
C ILE A 108 -7.61 16.37 11.92
N GLU A 109 -8.18 15.27 12.41
CA GLU A 109 -8.69 15.15 13.77
C GLU A 109 -7.55 15.09 14.81
N ASP A 110 -6.51 14.27 14.53
CA ASP A 110 -5.34 14.11 15.40
C ASP A 110 -4.02 14.20 14.59
N PRO A 111 -3.59 15.43 14.27
CA PRO A 111 -2.35 15.64 13.53
C PRO A 111 -1.10 15.28 14.34
N ILE A 112 -1.15 15.33 15.66
CA ILE A 112 0.00 15.02 16.53
C ILE A 112 0.31 13.53 16.48
N THR A 113 -0.68 12.67 16.65
CA THR A 113 -0.50 11.21 16.54
C THR A 113 -0.10 10.82 15.12
N SER A 114 -0.68 11.44 14.09
CA SER A 114 -0.30 11.23 12.70
C SER A 114 1.17 11.62 12.45
N HIS A 115 1.62 12.78 12.96
CA HIS A 115 3.02 13.19 12.89
C HIS A 115 3.95 12.20 13.62
N ARG A 116 3.62 11.85 14.85
CA ARG A 116 4.43 10.93 15.66
C ARG A 116 4.62 9.58 14.95
N SER A 117 3.57 8.99 14.44
CA SER A 117 3.64 7.72 13.69
C SER A 117 4.42 7.87 12.39
N ASN A 118 4.01 8.82 11.55
CA ASN A 118 4.46 8.87 10.16
C ASN A 118 5.79 9.59 9.98
N VAL A 119 6.05 10.66 10.74
CA VAL A 119 7.27 11.46 10.60
C VAL A 119 8.35 10.99 11.58
N THR A 120 8.04 11.00 12.89
CA THR A 120 9.01 10.56 13.90
C THR A 120 9.39 9.09 13.69
N GLY A 121 8.39 8.21 13.44
CA GLY A 121 8.63 6.79 13.17
C GLY A 121 9.50 6.56 11.94
N THR A 122 9.23 7.25 10.83
CA THR A 122 10.04 7.16 9.61
C THR A 122 11.47 7.66 9.84
N LEU A 123 11.64 8.79 10.51
CA LEU A 123 12.97 9.33 10.81
C LEU A 123 13.78 8.39 11.72
N ASN A 124 13.16 7.80 12.72
CA ASN A 124 13.79 6.80 13.58
C ASN A 124 14.25 5.59 12.77
N LEU A 125 13.39 5.06 11.90
CA LEU A 125 13.73 3.92 11.05
C LEU A 125 14.87 4.25 10.08
N PHE A 126 14.83 5.40 9.40
CA PHE A 126 15.90 5.82 8.49
C PHE A 126 17.23 5.99 9.22
N THR A 127 17.19 6.56 10.42
CA THR A 127 18.38 6.72 11.27
C THR A 127 18.94 5.36 11.73
N ALA A 128 18.08 4.45 12.13
CA ALA A 128 18.49 3.11 12.52
C ALA A 128 19.07 2.32 11.33
N ALA A 129 18.43 2.41 10.14
CA ALA A 129 18.90 1.80 8.90
C ALA A 129 20.30 2.31 8.52
N LYS A 130 20.51 3.63 8.57
CA LYS A 130 21.81 4.26 8.34
C LYS A 130 22.87 3.69 9.29
N ASN A 131 22.57 3.64 10.59
CA ASN A 131 23.52 3.17 11.59
C ASN A 131 23.82 1.66 11.49
N ALA A 132 22.89 0.89 10.92
CA ALA A 132 23.07 -0.53 10.62
C ALA A 132 23.78 -0.80 9.27
N GLY A 133 24.07 0.24 8.48
CA GLY A 133 24.74 0.12 7.19
C GLY A 133 23.85 -0.39 6.06
N ILE A 134 22.52 -0.33 6.24
CA ILE A 134 21.55 -0.71 5.19
C ILE A 134 21.59 0.33 4.08
N LYS A 135 21.79 -0.12 2.86
CA LYS A 135 21.99 0.76 1.72
C LYS A 135 20.69 1.30 1.13
N ARG A 136 19.63 0.50 1.11
CA ARG A 136 18.38 0.84 0.44
C ARG A 136 17.17 0.66 1.34
N VAL A 137 16.26 1.66 1.27
CA VAL A 137 14.95 1.63 1.93
C VAL A 137 13.87 1.92 0.89
N VAL A 138 12.90 1.02 0.75
CA VAL A 138 11.65 1.27 0.01
C VAL A 138 10.59 1.68 1.00
N TYR A 139 9.88 2.78 0.74
CA TYR A 139 8.88 3.30 1.67
C TYR A 139 7.59 3.71 0.98
N ALA A 140 6.48 3.55 1.69
CA ALA A 140 5.16 3.96 1.25
C ALA A 140 5.03 5.50 1.28
N SER A 141 5.00 6.13 0.11
CA SER A 141 4.48 7.47 -0.09
C SER A 141 2.99 7.39 -0.49
N SER A 142 2.43 8.43 -1.07
CA SER A 142 0.99 8.49 -1.38
C SER A 142 0.70 9.47 -2.52
N SER A 143 -0.32 9.19 -3.31
CA SER A 143 -0.87 10.16 -4.27
C SER A 143 -1.38 11.44 -3.61
N SER A 144 -1.61 11.45 -2.30
CA SER A 144 -1.99 12.65 -1.54
C SER A 144 -0.95 13.78 -1.58
N VAL A 145 0.33 13.47 -1.89
CA VAL A 145 1.40 14.48 -2.02
C VAL A 145 1.20 15.40 -3.23
N TYR A 146 0.36 15.02 -4.18
CA TYR A 146 -0.01 15.90 -5.29
C TYR A 146 -0.88 17.09 -4.86
N GLY A 147 -1.59 16.96 -3.74
CA GLY A 147 -2.38 18.06 -3.19
C GLY A 147 -3.40 18.63 -4.19
N ASP A 148 -3.34 19.95 -4.42
CA ASP A 148 -4.23 20.69 -5.33
C ASP A 148 -3.71 20.78 -6.78
N GLU A 149 -2.64 20.04 -7.15
CA GLU A 149 -2.19 19.96 -8.54
C GLU A 149 -3.35 19.47 -9.44
N THR A 150 -3.67 20.20 -10.50
CA THR A 150 -4.83 19.94 -11.34
C THR A 150 -4.54 19.21 -12.64
N SER A 151 -3.26 19.17 -13.08
CA SER A 151 -2.91 18.47 -14.32
C SER A 151 -3.13 16.96 -14.23
N LEU A 152 -3.52 16.34 -15.33
CA LEU A 152 -3.71 14.91 -15.49
C LEU A 152 -3.02 14.44 -16.78
N PRO A 153 -2.44 13.23 -16.75
CA PRO A 153 -2.19 12.39 -15.58
C PRO A 153 -1.23 13.03 -14.58
N LYS A 154 -1.24 12.58 -13.32
CA LYS A 154 -0.28 13.01 -12.30
C LYS A 154 1.10 12.49 -12.65
N ILE A 155 2.09 13.38 -12.71
CA ILE A 155 3.51 13.06 -12.93
C ILE A 155 4.33 13.45 -11.70
N GLU A 156 5.37 12.67 -11.38
CA GLU A 156 6.08 12.77 -10.10
C GLU A 156 6.75 14.14 -9.88
N ASP A 157 7.14 14.82 -10.94
CA ASP A 157 7.85 16.10 -10.86
C ASP A 157 6.94 17.33 -10.63
N LYS A 158 5.62 17.12 -10.59
CA LYS A 158 4.64 18.19 -10.37
C LYS A 158 3.79 17.91 -9.15
N THR A 159 3.98 18.69 -8.11
CA THR A 159 3.16 18.65 -6.89
C THR A 159 2.60 20.04 -6.61
N GLY A 160 1.40 20.08 -6.05
CA GLY A 160 0.73 21.31 -5.62
C GLY A 160 0.87 21.57 -4.11
N ASN A 161 -0.06 22.33 -3.56
CA ASN A 161 -0.16 22.56 -2.12
C ASN A 161 -0.76 21.35 -1.42
N LEU A 162 -0.17 20.95 -0.32
CA LEU A 162 -0.66 19.79 0.45
C LEU A 162 -1.98 20.12 1.15
N LEU A 163 -2.98 19.24 1.01
CA LEU A 163 -4.34 19.52 1.47
C LEU A 163 -4.68 18.87 2.83
N SER A 164 -3.74 18.14 3.44
CA SER A 164 -3.98 17.50 4.75
C SER A 164 -2.68 17.26 5.51
N PRO A 165 -2.76 17.12 6.85
CA PRO A 165 -1.60 16.69 7.65
C PRO A 165 -1.03 15.34 7.20
N TYR A 166 -1.88 14.37 6.79
CA TYR A 166 -1.41 13.11 6.21
C TYR A 166 -0.53 13.33 4.97
N ALA A 167 -0.99 14.14 4.02
CA ALA A 167 -0.21 14.48 2.83
C ALA A 167 1.13 15.11 3.21
N ALA A 168 1.12 16.02 4.20
CA ALA A 168 2.33 16.63 4.73
C ALA A 168 3.28 15.58 5.31
N THR A 169 2.80 14.61 6.09
CA THR A 169 3.68 13.55 6.64
C THR A 169 4.33 12.71 5.55
N LYS A 170 3.62 12.41 4.46
CA LYS A 170 4.18 11.66 3.33
C LYS A 170 5.19 12.47 2.53
N ALA A 171 4.92 13.74 2.27
CA ALA A 171 5.87 14.65 1.63
C ALA A 171 7.14 14.85 2.48
N ILE A 172 7.02 14.96 3.80
CA ILE A 172 8.16 15.03 4.73
C ILE A 172 9.01 13.76 4.65
N SER A 173 8.41 12.59 4.49
CA SER A 173 9.17 11.35 4.31
C SER A 173 10.02 11.39 3.03
N GLU A 174 9.49 11.93 1.92
CA GLU A 174 10.25 12.13 0.68
C GLU A 174 11.40 13.15 0.86
N VAL A 175 11.15 14.24 1.61
CA VAL A 175 12.20 15.24 1.95
C VAL A 175 13.30 14.61 2.77
N TYR A 176 12.98 13.82 3.81
CA TYR A 176 14.00 13.11 4.60
C TYR A 176 14.74 12.07 3.78
N ALA A 177 14.06 11.30 2.94
CA ALA A 177 14.68 10.34 2.05
C ALA A 177 15.75 11.01 1.17
N ASN A 178 15.42 12.15 0.55
CA ASN A 178 16.36 12.93 -0.25
C ASN A 178 17.55 13.46 0.57
N ALA A 179 17.28 14.01 1.75
CA ALA A 179 18.33 14.51 2.65
C ALA A 179 19.29 13.38 3.10
N PHE A 180 18.75 12.20 3.46
CA PHE A 180 19.56 11.05 3.87
C PHE A 180 20.38 10.48 2.71
N ALA A 181 19.82 10.44 1.51
CA ALA A 181 20.54 10.01 0.32
C ALA A 181 21.78 10.87 0.07
N HIS A 182 21.61 12.20 0.09
CA HIS A 182 22.73 13.14 -0.12
C HIS A 182 23.74 13.15 1.02
N SER A 183 23.27 13.08 2.27
CA SER A 183 24.14 13.21 3.44
C SER A 183 24.87 11.92 3.81
N TYR A 184 24.31 10.76 3.50
CA TYR A 184 24.81 9.47 3.98
C TYR A 184 25.06 8.45 2.87
N GLY A 185 24.79 8.78 1.60
CA GLY A 185 25.01 7.85 0.48
C GLY A 185 24.09 6.64 0.47
N MET A 186 22.91 6.75 1.07
CA MET A 186 21.88 5.71 1.05
C MET A 186 20.99 5.86 -0.18
N GLU A 187 20.28 4.79 -0.51
CA GLU A 187 19.27 4.78 -1.58
C GLU A 187 17.86 4.72 -0.98
N PHE A 188 16.97 5.58 -1.48
CA PHE A 188 15.58 5.63 -1.04
C PHE A 188 14.63 5.59 -2.23
N ILE A 189 13.64 4.70 -2.16
CA ILE A 189 12.60 4.60 -3.17
C ILE A 189 11.24 4.82 -2.51
N GLY A 190 10.63 5.96 -2.82
CA GLY A 190 9.27 6.29 -2.40
C GLY A 190 8.26 5.80 -3.41
N LEU A 191 7.28 5.04 -2.97
CA LEU A 191 6.21 4.56 -3.83
C LEU A 191 4.93 5.35 -3.51
N ARG A 192 4.54 6.24 -4.42
CA ARG A 192 3.29 7.02 -4.34
C ARG A 192 2.13 6.14 -4.76
N TYR A 193 1.56 5.44 -3.79
CA TYR A 193 0.40 4.59 -4.05
C TYR A 193 -0.81 5.43 -4.41
N PHE A 194 -1.49 5.02 -5.48
CA PHE A 194 -2.85 5.47 -5.80
C PHE A 194 -3.84 4.60 -5.02
N ASN A 195 -5.08 4.42 -5.47
CA ASN A 195 -6.10 3.77 -4.65
C ASN A 195 -5.90 2.26 -4.59
N VAL A 196 -5.07 1.80 -3.66
CA VAL A 196 -4.80 0.37 -3.45
C VAL A 196 -6.03 -0.32 -2.90
N PHE A 197 -6.37 -1.49 -3.44
CA PHE A 197 -7.46 -2.32 -2.96
C PHE A 197 -7.12 -3.81 -3.01
N GLY A 198 -7.81 -4.61 -2.22
CA GLY A 198 -7.63 -6.07 -2.19
C GLY A 198 -8.01 -6.70 -0.86
N PRO A 199 -7.81 -8.02 -0.72
CA PRO A 199 -8.08 -8.76 0.52
C PRO A 199 -7.35 -8.16 1.72
N ARG A 200 -7.87 -8.39 2.93
CA ARG A 200 -7.33 -7.85 4.20
C ARG A 200 -7.38 -6.32 4.35
N GLN A 201 -8.03 -5.62 3.42
CA GLN A 201 -8.36 -4.22 3.62
C GLN A 201 -9.60 -4.13 4.51
N ASP A 202 -9.50 -3.41 5.64
CA ASP A 202 -10.55 -3.35 6.65
C ASP A 202 -11.79 -2.59 6.15
N PRO A 203 -13.00 -3.21 6.16
CA PRO A 203 -14.25 -2.53 5.84
C PRO A 203 -14.84 -1.74 7.02
N ASP A 204 -14.37 -1.97 8.26
CA ASP A 204 -14.98 -1.48 9.49
C ASP A 204 -14.29 -0.26 10.10
N GLY A 205 -13.13 0.10 9.61
CA GLY A 205 -12.42 1.29 10.06
C GLY A 205 -13.24 2.56 9.82
N PRO A 206 -13.18 3.56 10.70
CA PRO A 206 -13.93 4.81 10.56
C PRO A 206 -13.62 5.55 9.24
N TYR A 207 -12.54 5.17 8.59
CA TYR A 207 -12.05 5.74 7.33
C TYR A 207 -11.75 4.64 6.30
N ALA A 208 -12.53 3.56 6.32
CA ALA A 208 -12.36 2.46 5.40
C ALA A 208 -12.51 2.90 3.93
N ALA A 209 -11.84 2.19 3.04
CA ALA A 209 -11.88 2.50 1.61
C ALA A 209 -13.22 2.06 0.98
N VAL A 210 -13.54 2.66 -0.16
CA VAL A 210 -14.83 2.49 -0.83
C VAL A 210 -15.14 1.03 -1.19
N ILE A 211 -14.16 0.27 -1.73
CA ILE A 211 -14.38 -1.10 -2.19
C ILE A 211 -14.77 -2.03 -1.04
N PRO A 212 -14.01 -2.16 0.07
CA PRO A 212 -14.41 -3.04 1.16
C PRO A 212 -15.72 -2.64 1.81
N ILE A 213 -16.02 -1.31 1.95
CA ILE A 213 -17.30 -0.83 2.47
C ILE A 213 -18.45 -1.30 1.58
N TRP A 214 -18.36 -1.12 0.26
CA TRP A 214 -19.44 -1.47 -0.65
C TRP A 214 -19.64 -2.97 -0.76
N VAL A 215 -18.56 -3.75 -0.83
CA VAL A 215 -18.66 -5.22 -0.82
C VAL A 215 -19.38 -5.70 0.45
N LYS A 216 -18.99 -5.19 1.61
CA LYS A 216 -19.64 -5.54 2.89
C LYS A 216 -21.11 -5.14 2.92
N ALA A 217 -21.44 -3.93 2.47
CA ALA A 217 -22.82 -3.45 2.41
C ALA A 217 -23.69 -4.33 1.51
N MET A 218 -23.21 -4.67 0.31
CA MET A 218 -23.91 -5.52 -0.66
C MET A 218 -24.11 -6.94 -0.12
N LEU A 219 -23.08 -7.53 0.52
CA LEU A 219 -23.20 -8.86 1.16
C LEU A 219 -24.24 -8.90 2.28
N GLN A 220 -24.41 -7.78 2.98
CA GLN A 220 -25.38 -7.63 4.07
C GLN A 220 -26.77 -7.15 3.60
N GLY A 221 -27.00 -6.99 2.29
CA GLY A 221 -28.25 -6.45 1.75
C GLY A 221 -28.51 -4.99 2.15
N LYS A 222 -27.48 -4.24 2.50
CA LYS A 222 -27.55 -2.82 2.85
C LYS A 222 -27.39 -1.94 1.62
N LEU A 223 -27.91 -0.71 1.70
CA LEU A 223 -27.77 0.29 0.65
C LEU A 223 -26.31 0.76 0.53
N VAL A 224 -25.88 0.95 -0.70
CA VAL A 224 -24.62 1.61 -1.03
C VAL A 224 -24.88 3.09 -1.28
N PHE A 225 -24.04 3.94 -0.72
CA PHE A 225 -24.12 5.39 -0.92
C PHE A 225 -22.96 5.87 -1.80
N ILE A 226 -23.30 6.70 -2.80
CA ILE A 226 -22.34 7.35 -3.70
C ILE A 226 -22.40 8.86 -3.47
N ASN A 227 -21.26 9.47 -3.13
CA ASN A 227 -21.17 10.93 -3.00
C ASN A 227 -21.10 11.57 -4.39
N GLY A 228 -21.92 12.61 -4.63
CA GLY A 228 -22.05 13.29 -5.90
C GLY A 228 -22.86 12.49 -6.93
N ASP A 229 -22.52 12.66 -8.19
CA ASP A 229 -23.20 12.06 -9.36
C ASP A 229 -22.63 10.68 -9.77
N GLY A 230 -21.63 10.19 -9.03
CA GLY A 230 -20.94 8.93 -9.32
C GLY A 230 -19.90 9.01 -10.46
N GLU A 231 -19.70 10.17 -11.08
CA GLU A 231 -18.73 10.37 -12.16
C GLU A 231 -17.34 10.79 -11.64
N THR A 232 -17.13 10.81 -10.34
CA THR A 232 -15.81 10.95 -9.72
C THR A 232 -14.97 9.73 -10.09
N THR A 233 -13.77 9.93 -10.67
CA THR A 233 -12.90 8.84 -11.11
C THR A 233 -11.70 8.64 -10.20
N ARG A 234 -11.25 7.39 -10.10
CA ARG A 234 -10.03 7.01 -9.38
C ARG A 234 -9.23 6.01 -10.19
N ASP A 235 -7.92 6.06 -9.99
CA ASP A 235 -6.98 5.04 -10.45
C ASP A 235 -6.82 4.01 -9.33
N PHE A 236 -7.39 2.82 -9.53
CA PHE A 236 -7.35 1.74 -8.56
C PHE A 236 -6.25 0.74 -8.94
N VAL A 237 -5.42 0.36 -7.97
CA VAL A 237 -4.36 -0.63 -8.16
C VAL A 237 -4.56 -1.81 -7.21
N TYR A 238 -4.54 -3.02 -7.78
CA TYR A 238 -4.68 -4.22 -6.97
C TYR A 238 -3.43 -4.48 -6.12
N VAL A 239 -3.62 -4.95 -4.90
CA VAL A 239 -2.54 -5.08 -3.91
C VAL A 239 -1.38 -5.96 -4.37
N ALA A 240 -1.63 -6.99 -5.19
CA ALA A 240 -0.55 -7.83 -5.72
C ALA A 240 0.39 -7.05 -6.66
N ASP A 241 -0.12 -6.07 -7.41
CA ASP A 241 0.72 -5.19 -8.23
C ASP A 241 1.52 -4.21 -7.37
N VAL A 242 0.98 -3.79 -6.22
CA VAL A 242 1.74 -3.00 -5.22
C VAL A 242 2.87 -3.83 -4.60
N VAL A 243 2.64 -5.13 -4.34
CA VAL A 243 3.70 -6.07 -3.92
C VAL A 243 4.79 -6.14 -4.99
N GLN A 244 4.43 -6.32 -6.26
CA GLN A 244 5.37 -6.30 -7.38
C GLN A 244 6.24 -5.04 -7.37
N ALA A 245 5.62 -3.85 -7.29
CA ALA A 245 6.34 -2.58 -7.30
C ALA A 245 7.35 -2.46 -6.14
N ASN A 246 6.97 -2.89 -4.92
CA ASN A 246 7.86 -2.89 -3.76
C ASN A 246 9.09 -3.78 -3.95
N LEU A 247 8.88 -5.00 -4.43
CA LEU A 247 9.96 -5.97 -4.59
C LEU A 247 10.90 -5.60 -5.73
N LEU A 248 10.38 -5.09 -6.85
CA LEU A 248 11.19 -4.54 -7.94
C LEU A 248 12.01 -3.35 -7.46
N ALA A 249 11.41 -2.41 -6.71
CA ALA A 249 12.09 -1.28 -6.11
C ALA A 249 13.24 -1.70 -5.18
N ALA A 250 13.02 -2.72 -4.34
CA ALA A 250 14.05 -3.21 -3.44
C ALA A 250 15.22 -3.86 -4.18
N SER A 251 14.96 -4.49 -5.34
CA SER A 251 15.90 -5.40 -6.04
C SER A 251 16.55 -4.79 -7.27
N VAL A 252 16.11 -3.61 -7.74
CA VAL A 252 16.73 -2.95 -8.91
C VAL A 252 18.22 -2.76 -8.69
N SER A 253 19.03 -3.07 -9.70
CA SER A 253 20.50 -3.07 -9.59
C SER A 253 21.10 -1.67 -9.40
N SER A 254 20.48 -0.66 -10.02
CA SER A 254 20.91 0.73 -9.94
C SER A 254 19.72 1.68 -10.09
N LEU A 255 19.82 2.84 -9.48
CA LEU A 255 18.88 3.95 -9.63
C LEU A 255 19.55 5.08 -10.40
N ALA A 256 18.76 5.81 -11.19
CA ALA A 256 19.24 7.02 -11.86
C ALA A 256 19.65 8.10 -10.83
N GLU A 257 18.93 8.16 -9.71
CA GLU A 257 19.21 9.05 -8.58
C GLU A 257 19.07 8.29 -7.26
N PRO A 258 19.86 8.63 -6.22
CA PRO A 258 19.87 7.87 -4.96
C PRO A 258 18.60 8.04 -4.12
N SER A 259 17.77 9.05 -4.42
CA SER A 259 16.44 9.20 -3.82
C SER A 259 15.45 9.55 -4.92
N ARG A 260 14.42 8.71 -5.08
CA ARG A 260 13.43 8.87 -6.14
C ARG A 260 12.03 8.41 -5.71
N ALA A 261 11.02 9.15 -6.14
CA ALA A 261 9.64 8.75 -5.97
C ALA A 261 9.05 8.23 -7.30
N PHE A 262 8.14 7.25 -7.18
CA PHE A 262 7.47 6.62 -8.32
C PHE A 262 5.98 6.50 -8.06
N ASN A 263 5.17 6.79 -9.08
CA ASN A 263 3.74 6.49 -9.05
C ASN A 263 3.51 4.98 -9.16
N VAL A 264 2.69 4.44 -8.27
CA VAL A 264 2.21 3.05 -8.35
C VAL A 264 0.71 3.08 -8.61
N ALA A 265 0.37 2.89 -9.86
CA ALA A 265 -0.96 2.99 -10.44
C ALA A 265 -1.01 2.13 -11.70
N ILE A 266 -2.17 1.99 -12.31
CA ILE A 266 -2.32 1.28 -13.59
C ILE A 266 -2.65 2.22 -14.76
N GLY A 267 -2.82 3.52 -14.49
CA GLY A 267 -3.16 4.52 -15.50
C GLY A 267 -4.59 4.45 -16.01
N ASP A 268 -5.45 3.69 -15.34
CA ASP A 268 -6.87 3.55 -15.69
C ASP A 268 -7.74 4.46 -14.82
N GLN A 269 -8.84 4.92 -15.39
CA GLN A 269 -9.82 5.77 -14.71
C GLN A 269 -11.16 5.06 -14.64
N ILE A 270 -11.56 4.68 -13.44
CA ILE A 270 -12.87 4.09 -13.21
C ILE A 270 -13.74 5.04 -12.39
N SER A 271 -14.98 5.31 -12.85
CA SER A 271 -15.93 6.11 -12.10
C SER A 271 -16.55 5.30 -10.95
N LEU A 272 -17.09 5.98 -9.94
CA LEU A 272 -17.78 5.32 -8.84
C LEU A 272 -19.00 4.52 -9.33
N ASN A 273 -19.69 5.00 -10.38
CA ASN A 273 -20.79 4.27 -11.03
C ASN A 273 -20.28 2.96 -11.65
N GLN A 274 -19.19 3.01 -12.43
CA GLN A 274 -18.58 1.82 -13.02
C GLN A 274 -18.09 0.84 -11.93
N LEU A 275 -17.44 1.35 -10.90
CA LEU A 275 -16.99 0.57 -9.76
C LEU A 275 -18.14 -0.19 -9.07
N PHE A 276 -19.25 0.52 -8.80
CA PHE A 276 -20.44 -0.09 -8.22
C PHE A 276 -20.95 -1.27 -9.07
N HIS A 277 -21.07 -1.07 -10.39
CA HIS A 277 -21.55 -2.11 -11.29
C HIS A 277 -20.59 -3.30 -11.39
N GLN A 278 -19.27 -3.06 -11.36
CA GLN A 278 -18.28 -4.13 -11.36
C GLN A 278 -18.36 -4.97 -10.08
N ILE A 279 -18.41 -4.34 -8.90
CA ILE A 279 -18.55 -5.03 -7.61
C ILE A 279 -19.85 -5.83 -7.57
N ARG A 280 -20.99 -5.23 -7.96
CA ARG A 280 -22.29 -5.90 -8.01
C ARG A 280 -22.25 -7.13 -8.91
N SER A 281 -21.68 -7.00 -10.10
CA SER A 281 -21.56 -8.09 -11.06
C SER A 281 -20.66 -9.22 -10.54
N ALA A 282 -19.53 -8.88 -9.90
CA ALA A 282 -18.63 -9.85 -9.28
C ALA A 282 -19.32 -10.63 -8.15
N LEU A 283 -20.04 -9.93 -7.26
CA LEU A 283 -20.80 -10.57 -6.18
C LEU A 283 -21.89 -11.49 -6.70
N LEU A 284 -22.67 -11.07 -7.69
CA LEU A 284 -23.77 -11.89 -8.24
C LEU A 284 -23.27 -13.14 -8.99
N ARG A 285 -22.02 -13.16 -9.48
CA ARG A 285 -21.42 -14.40 -10.02
C ARG A 285 -21.14 -15.44 -8.93
N ILE A 286 -20.83 -15.02 -7.70
CA ILE A 286 -20.49 -15.90 -6.57
C ILE A 286 -21.75 -16.21 -5.73
N ARG A 287 -22.60 -15.21 -5.55
CA ARG A 287 -23.80 -15.25 -4.72
C ARG A 287 -25.03 -14.75 -5.53
N PRO A 288 -25.56 -15.57 -6.43
CA PRO A 288 -26.70 -15.20 -7.26
C PRO A 288 -28.00 -14.93 -6.46
N ASP A 289 -28.02 -15.35 -5.21
CA ASP A 289 -29.12 -15.18 -4.26
C ASP A 289 -29.20 -13.76 -3.67
N LEU A 290 -28.17 -12.95 -3.82
CA LEU A 290 -28.16 -11.61 -3.27
C LEU A 290 -29.11 -10.66 -4.02
N ASN A 291 -29.88 -9.90 -3.25
CA ASN A 291 -30.68 -8.80 -3.77
C ASN A 291 -29.96 -7.47 -3.51
N ILE A 292 -29.21 -7.00 -4.49
CA ILE A 292 -28.40 -5.77 -4.39
C ILE A 292 -29.16 -4.63 -5.06
N ALA A 293 -29.66 -3.70 -4.23
CA ALA A 293 -30.37 -2.50 -4.69
C ALA A 293 -29.44 -1.54 -5.45
N ASP A 294 -30.03 -0.67 -6.27
CA ASP A 294 -29.29 0.45 -6.88
C ASP A 294 -28.73 1.40 -5.81
N PRO A 295 -27.64 2.11 -6.11
CA PRO A 295 -27.00 2.99 -5.13
C PRO A 295 -27.85 4.23 -4.86
N VAL A 296 -27.67 4.79 -3.67
CA VAL A 296 -28.28 6.08 -3.28
C VAL A 296 -27.24 7.18 -3.41
N TYR A 297 -27.57 8.22 -4.18
CA TYR A 297 -26.67 9.35 -4.36
C TYR A 297 -26.86 10.38 -3.24
N GLN A 298 -25.74 10.93 -2.77
CA GLN A 298 -25.67 11.95 -1.73
C GLN A 298 -24.92 13.18 -2.25
N ASP A 299 -24.86 14.25 -1.45
CA ASP A 299 -24.12 15.46 -1.80
C ASP A 299 -22.63 15.18 -2.03
N PHE A 300 -21.98 16.01 -2.83
CA PHE A 300 -20.54 15.93 -3.04
C PHE A 300 -19.76 16.10 -1.72
N ARG A 301 -18.76 15.27 -1.52
CA ARG A 301 -17.88 15.39 -0.37
C ARG A 301 -16.99 16.62 -0.53
N SER A 302 -16.97 17.50 0.47
CA SER A 302 -16.11 18.69 0.46
C SER A 302 -14.62 18.29 0.39
N GLY A 303 -13.87 18.92 -0.50
CA GLY A 303 -12.44 18.67 -0.69
C GLY A 303 -12.10 17.41 -1.48
N ASP A 304 -13.08 16.69 -2.04
CA ASP A 304 -12.82 15.52 -2.86
C ASP A 304 -12.32 15.90 -4.26
N VAL A 305 -11.21 15.29 -4.69
CA VAL A 305 -10.67 15.46 -6.04
C VAL A 305 -11.55 14.71 -7.03
N ARG A 306 -12.10 15.41 -8.04
CA ARG A 306 -13.06 14.79 -8.98
C ARG A 306 -12.42 13.73 -9.88
N TYR A 307 -11.22 13.97 -10.41
CA TYR A 307 -10.53 13.08 -11.34
C TYR A 307 -9.13 12.78 -10.84
N SER A 308 -8.76 11.51 -10.83
CA SER A 308 -7.42 11.07 -10.40
C SER A 308 -6.95 9.93 -11.28
N THR A 309 -5.83 10.16 -11.97
CA THR A 309 -5.09 9.16 -12.73
C THR A 309 -3.61 9.50 -12.71
N ALA A 310 -2.76 8.50 -12.82
CA ALA A 310 -1.32 8.67 -12.83
C ALA A 310 -0.69 8.30 -14.16
N ASP A 311 0.39 8.99 -14.48
CA ASP A 311 1.41 8.45 -15.37
C ASP A 311 2.32 7.51 -14.55
N PHE A 312 2.42 6.26 -14.97
CA PHE A 312 3.28 5.26 -14.35
C PHE A 312 4.45 4.85 -15.27
N SER A 313 4.75 5.64 -16.29
CA SER A 313 5.84 5.38 -17.22
C SER A 313 7.19 5.29 -16.51
N ARG A 314 7.43 6.16 -15.53
CA ARG A 314 8.69 6.18 -14.77
C ARG A 314 8.94 4.87 -14.00
N VAL A 315 7.98 4.36 -13.27
CA VAL A 315 8.13 3.10 -12.52
C VAL A 315 8.29 1.90 -13.46
N ARG A 316 7.63 1.95 -14.62
CA ARG A 316 7.78 0.95 -15.68
C ARG A 316 9.19 0.95 -16.27
N GLU A 317 9.69 2.10 -16.67
CA GLU A 317 10.99 2.24 -17.36
C GLU A 317 12.17 1.98 -16.42
N GLU A 318 12.11 2.46 -15.18
CA GLU A 318 13.24 2.39 -14.25
C GLU A 318 13.23 1.15 -13.35
N LEU A 319 12.04 0.64 -12.99
CA LEU A 319 11.92 -0.53 -12.11
C LEU A 319 11.41 -1.78 -12.83
N GLY A 320 10.94 -1.68 -14.07
CA GLY A 320 10.36 -2.81 -14.81
C GLY A 320 8.98 -3.21 -14.30
N PHE A 321 8.25 -2.29 -13.66
CA PHE A 321 6.90 -2.53 -13.19
C PHE A 321 5.91 -2.65 -14.34
N GLU A 322 5.17 -3.75 -14.37
CA GLU A 322 4.06 -3.97 -15.32
C GLU A 322 2.87 -4.50 -14.52
N PRO A 323 1.77 -3.73 -14.38
CA PRO A 323 0.60 -4.21 -13.68
C PRO A 323 0.04 -5.47 -14.37
N ILE A 324 -0.24 -6.50 -13.59
CA ILE A 324 -0.70 -7.80 -14.07
C ILE A 324 -2.24 -7.86 -14.02
N HIS A 325 -2.85 -7.08 -13.12
CA HIS A 325 -4.29 -7.11 -12.88
C HIS A 325 -4.96 -5.84 -13.42
N SER A 326 -5.99 -6.01 -14.21
CA SER A 326 -6.97 -4.94 -14.44
C SER A 326 -7.77 -4.68 -13.15
N VAL A 327 -8.48 -3.54 -13.08
CA VAL A 327 -9.38 -3.27 -11.94
C VAL A 327 -10.44 -4.37 -11.82
N ALA A 328 -10.97 -4.86 -12.93
CA ALA A 328 -11.98 -5.93 -12.94
C ALA A 328 -11.44 -7.24 -12.37
N ASP A 329 -10.24 -7.67 -12.78
CA ASP A 329 -9.59 -8.88 -12.25
C ASP A 329 -9.36 -8.76 -10.73
N GLY A 330 -8.85 -7.60 -10.30
CA GLY A 330 -8.62 -7.33 -8.88
C GLY A 330 -9.91 -7.32 -8.06
N ILE A 331 -11.01 -6.78 -8.59
CA ILE A 331 -12.33 -6.80 -7.95
C ILE A 331 -12.82 -8.23 -7.79
N ASP A 332 -12.72 -9.06 -8.82
CA ASP A 332 -13.15 -10.46 -8.76
C ASP A 332 -12.41 -11.22 -7.66
N LEU A 333 -11.09 -11.07 -7.59
CA LEU A 333 -10.25 -11.67 -6.55
C LEU A 333 -10.57 -11.15 -5.15
N ALA A 334 -10.77 -9.84 -5.00
CA ALA A 334 -11.09 -9.21 -3.72
C ALA A 334 -12.46 -9.64 -3.20
N VAL A 335 -13.49 -9.61 -4.08
CA VAL A 335 -14.87 -9.99 -3.75
C VAL A 335 -14.95 -11.46 -3.34
N GLN A 336 -14.23 -12.35 -4.01
CA GLN A 336 -14.16 -13.77 -3.63
C GLN A 336 -13.68 -13.91 -2.18
N ARG A 337 -12.58 -13.26 -1.83
CA ARG A 337 -11.99 -13.32 -0.48
C ARG A 337 -12.87 -12.69 0.60
N TYR A 338 -13.51 -11.56 0.29
CA TYR A 338 -14.45 -10.93 1.23
C TYR A 338 -15.68 -11.81 1.49
N SER A 339 -16.16 -12.53 0.47
CA SER A 339 -17.30 -13.44 0.61
C SER A 339 -16.98 -14.66 1.48
N GLU A 340 -15.77 -15.22 1.37
CA GLU A 340 -15.28 -16.34 2.20
C GLU A 340 -15.22 -15.97 3.70
N ASN A 341 -14.88 -14.72 4.02
CA ASN A 341 -14.74 -14.24 5.40
C ASN A 341 -16.03 -13.72 6.04
N SER A 342 -17.14 -13.69 5.28
CA SER A 342 -18.43 -13.15 5.75
C SER A 342 -19.45 -14.24 6.09
N GLY A 343 -19.03 -15.52 6.12
CA GLY A 343 -19.83 -16.70 6.43
C GLY A 343 -19.84 -17.08 7.91
#